data_fb44516dba9cc5d6006015f6b8ea8307
#
_entry.id   fb44516dba9cc5d6006015f6b8ea8307
#
_cell.length_a   1.000
_cell.length_b   1.000
_cell.length_c   1.000
_cell.angle_alpha   90.00
_cell.angle_beta   90.00
_cell.angle_gamma   90.00
#
_symmetry.space_group_name_H-M   'P 1'
#
loop_
_entity.id
_entity.type
_entity.pdbx_description
1 polymer ?
#
loop_
_entity_poly.entity_id
_entity_poly.type
_entity_poly.pdbx_seq_one_letter_code
_entity_poly.pdbx_strand_id
1 'polypeptide(L)'
;MPTEYFEQRERALLGQRYEQLYAAPQQTAERGVTVSALRTTPEQFAQRADFPLEPSPFCKAAFVVHQPDFKPGRHPYHHAGVFYSQEPSASSAAPLLGVQPGMRVLDLCAAPGGKSSQLAAALQGRGVLVSNEYVAARAEILKSNLERMGVSNAVVLNETPARIADALPEFFDRVLVDAPCSGEGMFRKEPVALQQHCEALVKQCAELGAQILDCAAAALAPGGQLVYSTCTFAPEEDEAQVAAFLQRHPEFALADVLGNVDYTFGSAGEENRTGGLPLDVSKVRRIWPCQGGEGHFMARLVKAGTPRTLPPEGEYTPEEQLWLAAAAQASKKGKGKAKPAKAADARSTRRADSRACRDAVQGTSRRTRDTGAGEATPAQSLAAWQEFARQYFPALAQRPAVVHGGGVLLPVAFPQTGLHVLRAGVFVGSVQKGRFVPEHHLFTAFGSLCTNCEQLTLADCRCTEYLSGREVEARTAADGWCCVTVDGWPLGGGKVSGGRVKNHYPKALRLL
;
A
#
# COMPACT_ATOMS: atom_id res chain seq x y z
N MET A 1 -23.09 -14.53 -14.58
CA MET A 1 -24.37 -14.19 -13.86
C MET A 1 -24.06 -14.29 -12.38
N PRO A 2 -24.65 -13.44 -11.52
CA PRO A 2 -24.48 -13.55 -10.06
C PRO A 2 -24.94 -14.93 -9.55
N THR A 3 -24.53 -15.28 -8.32
CA THR A 3 -25.02 -16.52 -7.70
C THR A 3 -26.49 -16.42 -7.36
N GLU A 4 -27.20 -17.55 -7.33
CA GLU A 4 -28.64 -17.57 -6.99
C GLU A 4 -28.89 -16.97 -5.60
N TYR A 5 -28.04 -17.28 -4.61
CA TYR A 5 -28.12 -16.71 -3.26
C TYR A 5 -28.03 -15.18 -3.28
N PHE A 6 -27.04 -14.61 -3.99
CA PHE A 6 -26.89 -13.16 -4.14
C PHE A 6 -28.14 -12.53 -4.75
N GLU A 7 -28.60 -13.07 -5.88
CA GLU A 7 -29.73 -12.50 -6.61
C GLU A 7 -31.03 -12.55 -5.79
N GLN A 8 -31.31 -13.66 -5.12
CA GLN A 8 -32.49 -13.80 -4.26
C GLN A 8 -32.46 -12.80 -3.10
N ARG A 9 -31.33 -12.66 -2.41
CA ARG A 9 -31.14 -11.71 -1.31
C ARG A 9 -31.34 -10.27 -1.79
N GLU A 10 -30.65 -9.88 -2.85
CA GLU A 10 -30.68 -8.49 -3.33
C GLU A 10 -32.04 -8.10 -3.90
N ARG A 11 -32.71 -9.01 -4.61
CA ARG A 11 -34.11 -8.79 -5.06
C ARG A 11 -35.09 -8.65 -3.89
N ALA A 12 -34.90 -9.41 -2.82
CA ALA A 12 -35.73 -9.30 -1.62
C ALA A 12 -35.50 -7.94 -0.90
N LEU A 13 -34.27 -7.43 -0.86
CA LEU A 13 -33.93 -6.17 -0.22
C LEU A 13 -34.32 -4.94 -1.04
N LEU A 14 -34.14 -4.98 -2.36
CA LEU A 14 -34.26 -3.83 -3.25
C LEU A 14 -35.56 -3.78 -4.06
N GLY A 15 -36.25 -4.92 -4.21
CA GLY A 15 -37.45 -5.00 -5.00
C GLY A 15 -37.24 -4.51 -6.45
N GLN A 16 -38.06 -3.57 -6.89
CA GLN A 16 -37.97 -2.99 -8.23
C GLN A 16 -36.69 -2.21 -8.51
N ARG A 17 -35.97 -1.77 -7.48
CA ARG A 17 -34.69 -1.03 -7.61
C ARG A 17 -33.52 -1.93 -8.02
N TYR A 18 -33.66 -3.26 -7.88
CA TYR A 18 -32.57 -4.20 -8.16
C TYR A 18 -32.00 -4.01 -9.56
N GLU A 19 -32.85 -4.06 -10.59
CA GLU A 19 -32.37 -3.94 -11.97
C GLU A 19 -31.67 -2.59 -12.24
N GLN A 20 -32.21 -1.51 -11.66
CA GLN A 20 -31.63 -0.18 -11.82
C GLN A 20 -30.25 -0.05 -11.15
N LEU A 21 -30.11 -0.53 -9.92
CA LEU A 21 -28.87 -0.35 -9.15
C LEU A 21 -27.73 -1.24 -9.66
N TYR A 22 -28.05 -2.44 -10.15
CA TYR A 22 -27.06 -3.37 -10.72
C TYR A 22 -26.87 -3.22 -12.24
N ALA A 23 -27.57 -2.30 -12.90
CA ALA A 23 -27.34 -1.96 -14.31
C ALA A 23 -26.03 -1.20 -14.46
N ALA A 24 -24.95 -1.92 -14.73
CA ALA A 24 -23.66 -1.27 -14.99
C ALA A 24 -23.67 -0.53 -16.33
N PRO A 25 -23.17 0.72 -16.41
CA PRO A 25 -23.14 1.51 -17.65
C PRO A 25 -22.33 0.84 -18.76
N GLN A 26 -21.32 0.05 -18.38
CA GLN A 26 -20.45 -0.66 -19.31
C GLN A 26 -20.51 -2.17 -19.12
N GLN A 27 -20.39 -2.91 -20.23
CA GLN A 27 -20.38 -4.37 -20.18
C GLN A 27 -19.13 -4.95 -19.52
N THR A 28 -17.99 -4.29 -19.67
CA THR A 28 -16.72 -4.69 -19.07
C THR A 28 -16.42 -3.86 -17.83
N ALA A 29 -15.75 -4.47 -16.86
CA ALA A 29 -15.32 -3.79 -15.65
C ALA A 29 -14.38 -2.61 -15.96
N GLU A 30 -14.65 -1.47 -15.32
CA GLU A 30 -13.86 -0.25 -15.47
C GLU A 30 -12.42 -0.44 -14.98
N ARG A 31 -11.49 0.17 -15.70
CA ARG A 31 -10.09 0.26 -15.30
C ARG A 31 -9.81 1.66 -14.79
N GLY A 32 -9.05 1.75 -13.73
CA GLY A 32 -8.65 3.04 -13.19
C GLY A 32 -7.18 3.11 -12.82
N VAL A 33 -6.73 4.33 -12.67
CA VAL A 33 -5.42 4.67 -12.13
C VAL A 33 -5.59 5.74 -11.06
N THR A 34 -4.83 5.61 -9.97
CA THR A 34 -4.80 6.61 -8.89
C THR A 34 -3.42 7.24 -8.87
N VAL A 35 -3.37 8.54 -9.05
CA VAL A 35 -2.13 9.33 -9.12
C VAL A 35 -1.52 9.48 -7.73
N SER A 36 -0.20 9.35 -7.64
CA SER A 36 0.53 9.52 -6.39
C SER A 36 1.00 10.96 -6.20
N ALA A 37 0.51 11.63 -5.17
CA ALA A 37 0.96 12.96 -4.79
C ALA A 37 2.45 13.00 -4.32
N LEU A 38 3.09 11.84 -4.14
CA LEU A 38 4.56 11.77 -3.97
C LEU A 38 5.31 12.09 -5.26
N ARG A 39 4.66 12.09 -6.42
CA ARG A 39 5.27 12.27 -7.74
C ARG A 39 4.76 13.51 -8.46
N THR A 40 3.43 13.68 -8.51
CA THR A 40 2.81 14.72 -9.33
C THR A 40 1.39 15.01 -8.85
N THR A 41 0.78 16.06 -9.36
CA THR A 41 -0.64 16.34 -9.15
C THR A 41 -1.50 15.64 -10.21
N PRO A 42 -2.79 15.40 -9.94
CA PRO A 42 -3.73 14.83 -10.92
C PRO A 42 -3.78 15.65 -12.22
N GLU A 43 -3.75 16.98 -12.13
CA GLU A 43 -3.81 17.88 -13.26
C GLU A 43 -2.56 17.78 -14.15
N GLN A 44 -1.37 17.75 -13.53
CA GLN A 44 -0.10 17.57 -14.24
C GLN A 44 0.00 16.20 -14.89
N PHE A 45 -0.51 15.16 -14.22
CA PHE A 45 -0.57 13.82 -14.76
C PHE A 45 -1.48 13.75 -15.99
N ALA A 46 -2.70 14.32 -15.91
CA ALA A 46 -3.64 14.33 -17.02
C ALA A 46 -3.10 15.04 -18.27
N GLN A 47 -2.27 16.08 -18.08
CA GLN A 47 -1.61 16.78 -19.20
C GLN A 47 -0.49 15.98 -19.86
N ARG A 48 0.11 14.99 -19.16
CA ARG A 48 1.27 14.22 -19.62
C ARG A 48 0.95 12.79 -20.02
N ALA A 49 -0.20 12.29 -19.63
CA ALA A 49 -0.63 10.92 -19.97
C ALA A 49 -0.82 10.80 -21.49
N ASP A 50 -0.32 9.71 -22.07
CA ASP A 50 -0.41 9.37 -23.50
C ASP A 50 -1.58 8.41 -23.80
N PHE A 51 -2.51 8.27 -22.88
CA PHE A 51 -3.72 7.47 -23.00
C PHE A 51 -4.96 8.24 -22.50
N PRO A 52 -6.17 7.92 -23.02
CA PRO A 52 -7.39 8.64 -22.69
C PRO A 52 -7.79 8.43 -21.23
N LEU A 53 -8.06 9.53 -20.54
CA LEU A 53 -8.42 9.59 -19.13
C LEU A 53 -9.71 10.38 -18.93
N GLU A 54 -10.54 9.90 -18.00
CA GLU A 54 -11.68 10.65 -17.46
C GLU A 54 -11.53 10.76 -15.94
N PRO A 55 -11.73 11.93 -15.31
CA PRO A 55 -11.71 12.04 -13.87
C PRO A 55 -12.70 11.09 -13.21
N SER A 56 -12.25 10.34 -12.20
CA SER A 56 -13.12 9.44 -11.44
C SER A 56 -14.06 10.26 -10.54
N PRO A 57 -15.36 9.92 -10.47
CA PRO A 57 -16.26 10.59 -9.54
C PRO A 57 -15.99 10.22 -8.08
N PHE A 58 -15.19 9.19 -7.80
CA PHE A 58 -15.00 8.63 -6.47
C PHE A 58 -13.77 9.14 -5.73
N CYS A 59 -12.81 9.73 -6.45
CA CYS A 59 -11.57 10.22 -5.86
C CYS A 59 -10.92 11.25 -6.79
N LYS A 60 -10.61 12.45 -6.30
CA LYS A 60 -9.96 13.52 -7.08
C LYS A 60 -8.59 13.13 -7.66
N ALA A 61 -7.89 12.18 -7.03
CA ALA A 61 -6.60 11.69 -7.53
C ALA A 61 -6.74 10.52 -8.53
N ALA A 62 -7.96 10.07 -8.83
CA ALA A 62 -8.19 8.90 -9.67
C ALA A 62 -8.79 9.26 -11.01
N PHE A 63 -8.50 8.42 -12.01
CA PHE A 63 -9.03 8.51 -13.36
C PHE A 63 -9.52 7.15 -13.83
N VAL A 64 -10.59 7.16 -14.62
CA VAL A 64 -11.03 6.02 -15.43
C VAL A 64 -10.21 6.02 -16.72
N VAL A 65 -9.80 4.84 -17.17
CA VAL A 65 -9.00 4.65 -18.40
C VAL A 65 -9.84 3.99 -19.47
N HIS A 66 -10.20 4.75 -20.49
CA HIS A 66 -11.02 4.31 -21.61
C HIS A 66 -10.20 3.66 -22.75
N GLN A 67 -9.34 2.73 -22.40
CA GLN A 67 -8.53 1.99 -23.36
C GLN A 67 -8.57 0.48 -23.00
N PRO A 68 -9.33 -0.35 -23.74
CA PRO A 68 -9.52 -1.76 -23.40
C PRO A 68 -8.21 -2.56 -23.30
N ASP A 69 -7.23 -2.26 -24.16
CA ASP A 69 -5.94 -2.96 -24.19
C ASP A 69 -4.87 -2.32 -23.31
N PHE A 70 -5.21 -1.30 -22.52
CA PHE A 70 -4.26 -0.65 -21.62
C PHE A 70 -3.74 -1.64 -20.58
N LYS A 71 -2.43 -1.79 -20.54
CA LYS A 71 -1.70 -2.65 -19.60
C LYS A 71 -0.88 -1.79 -18.66
N PRO A 72 -1.44 -1.33 -17.52
CA PRO A 72 -0.76 -0.42 -16.60
C PRO A 72 0.64 -0.90 -16.23
N GLY A 73 0.80 -2.20 -15.96
CA GLY A 73 2.07 -2.81 -15.59
C GLY A 73 3.18 -2.75 -16.67
N ARG A 74 2.86 -2.33 -17.90
CA ARG A 74 3.85 -2.09 -18.97
C ARG A 74 4.18 -0.62 -19.16
N HIS A 75 3.42 0.28 -18.54
CA HIS A 75 3.60 1.72 -18.73
C HIS A 75 4.76 2.25 -17.89
N PRO A 76 5.69 3.06 -18.43
CA PRO A 76 6.83 3.60 -17.68
C PRO A 76 6.44 4.37 -16.42
N TYR A 77 5.36 5.15 -16.46
CA TYR A 77 4.87 5.87 -15.28
C TYR A 77 4.39 4.96 -14.15
N HIS A 78 3.88 3.76 -14.46
CA HIS A 78 3.59 2.76 -13.44
C HIS A 78 4.87 2.30 -12.74
N HIS A 79 5.94 2.05 -13.50
CA HIS A 79 7.25 1.66 -12.96
C HIS A 79 7.91 2.78 -12.16
N ALA A 80 7.69 4.04 -12.53
CA ALA A 80 8.14 5.22 -11.80
C ALA A 80 7.29 5.56 -10.55
N GLY A 81 6.21 4.79 -10.28
CA GLY A 81 5.32 5.04 -9.16
C GLY A 81 4.50 6.32 -9.27
N VAL A 82 4.26 6.82 -10.49
CA VAL A 82 3.45 8.01 -10.75
C VAL A 82 1.98 7.73 -10.49
N PHE A 83 1.53 6.53 -10.84
CA PHE A 83 0.20 6.05 -10.54
C PHE A 83 0.19 4.59 -10.04
N TYR A 84 -0.87 4.25 -9.33
CA TYR A 84 -1.24 2.89 -8.98
C TYR A 84 -2.46 2.47 -9.83
N SER A 85 -2.45 1.26 -10.41
CA SER A 85 -3.62 0.71 -11.09
C SER A 85 -4.63 0.22 -10.05
N GLN A 86 -5.78 0.83 -10.01
CA GLN A 86 -6.83 0.57 -9.02
C GLN A 86 -8.19 0.70 -9.68
N GLU A 87 -9.14 -0.11 -9.24
CA GLU A 87 -10.53 0.03 -9.64
C GLU A 87 -11.08 1.38 -9.13
N PRO A 88 -11.85 2.12 -9.93
CA PRO A 88 -12.26 3.48 -9.58
C PRO A 88 -12.94 3.59 -8.21
N SER A 89 -13.91 2.72 -7.88
CA SER A 89 -14.61 2.78 -6.59
C SER A 89 -13.69 2.43 -5.40
N ALA A 90 -12.72 1.54 -5.60
CA ALA A 90 -11.74 1.17 -4.56
C ALA A 90 -10.80 2.33 -4.19
N SER A 91 -10.70 3.37 -5.01
CA SER A 91 -9.90 4.57 -4.72
C SER A 91 -10.55 5.50 -3.68
N SER A 92 -11.85 5.33 -3.40
CA SER A 92 -12.64 6.23 -2.56
C SER A 92 -12.32 6.17 -1.06
N ALA A 93 -12.00 4.98 -0.53
CA ALA A 93 -11.93 4.76 0.93
C ALA A 93 -10.76 5.48 1.62
N ALA A 94 -9.56 5.48 1.03
CA ALA A 94 -8.38 6.05 1.66
C ALA A 94 -8.48 7.58 1.91
N PRO A 95 -8.98 8.41 0.98
CA PRO A 95 -9.18 9.85 1.22
C PRO A 95 -10.13 10.17 2.37
N LEU A 96 -11.14 9.32 2.61
CA LEU A 96 -12.13 9.52 3.69
C LEU A 96 -11.51 9.49 5.08
N LEU A 97 -10.32 8.91 5.22
CA LEU A 97 -9.60 8.83 6.49
C LEU A 97 -9.00 10.18 6.94
N GLY A 98 -8.87 11.16 6.03
CA GLY A 98 -8.36 12.49 6.36
C GLY A 98 -6.94 12.49 6.92
N VAL A 99 -6.05 11.72 6.31
CA VAL A 99 -4.64 11.60 6.73
C VAL A 99 -3.90 12.90 6.48
N GLN A 100 -3.09 13.32 7.47
CA GLN A 100 -2.24 14.49 7.40
C GLN A 100 -0.77 14.12 7.67
N PRO A 101 0.19 14.88 7.12
CA PRO A 101 1.61 14.69 7.40
C PRO A 101 1.92 14.70 8.91
N GLY A 102 2.72 13.74 9.39
CA GLY A 102 3.08 13.59 10.81
C GLY A 102 2.20 12.60 11.59
N MET A 103 1.11 12.10 11.00
CA MET A 103 0.24 11.11 11.63
C MET A 103 0.87 9.70 11.66
N ARG A 104 0.42 8.89 12.61
CA ARG A 104 0.63 7.43 12.70
C ARG A 104 -0.58 6.74 12.08
N VAL A 105 -0.40 6.11 10.95
CA VAL A 105 -1.48 5.53 10.14
C VAL A 105 -1.32 4.02 10.03
N LEU A 106 -2.40 3.28 10.23
CA LEU A 106 -2.47 1.83 10.02
C LEU A 106 -3.39 1.52 8.83
N ASP A 107 -2.90 0.75 7.88
CA ASP A 107 -3.69 0.01 6.89
C ASP A 107 -3.64 -1.47 7.29
N LEU A 108 -4.74 -1.97 7.89
CA LEU A 108 -4.73 -3.24 8.62
C LEU A 108 -4.83 -4.46 7.71
N CYS A 109 -5.43 -4.31 6.51
CA CYS A 109 -5.61 -5.35 5.49
C CYS A 109 -5.12 -4.85 4.13
N ALA A 110 -3.83 -4.50 4.04
CA ALA A 110 -3.30 -3.55 3.07
C ALA A 110 -3.04 -4.09 1.65
N ALA A 111 -2.83 -5.41 1.48
CA ALA A 111 -2.44 -5.93 0.18
C ALA A 111 -3.56 -5.86 -0.89
N PRO A 112 -3.23 -5.50 -2.12
CA PRO A 112 -1.87 -5.40 -2.70
C PRO A 112 -1.17 -4.03 -2.55
N GLY A 113 -1.76 -3.01 -1.88
CA GLY A 113 -1.10 -1.75 -1.57
C GLY A 113 -1.67 -0.49 -2.24
N GLY A 114 -2.80 -0.58 -2.94
CA GLY A 114 -3.43 0.57 -3.60
C GLY A 114 -3.85 1.64 -2.60
N LYS A 115 -4.61 1.29 -1.56
CA LYS A 115 -5.03 2.21 -0.50
C LYS A 115 -3.83 2.66 0.35
N SER A 116 -2.90 1.76 0.69
CA SER A 116 -1.64 2.13 1.35
C SER A 116 -0.85 3.19 0.57
N SER A 117 -0.80 3.12 -0.77
CA SER A 117 -0.09 4.11 -1.58
C SER A 117 -0.75 5.49 -1.53
N GLN A 118 -2.08 5.56 -1.44
CA GLN A 118 -2.83 6.81 -1.24
C GLN A 118 -2.56 7.40 0.17
N LEU A 119 -2.57 6.56 1.21
CA LEU A 119 -2.24 6.98 2.59
C LEU A 119 -0.80 7.49 2.69
N ALA A 120 0.17 6.81 2.04
CA ALA A 120 1.56 7.25 1.96
C ALA A 120 1.69 8.61 1.25
N ALA A 121 0.93 8.81 0.16
CA ALA A 121 0.90 10.07 -0.58
C ALA A 121 0.37 11.21 0.30
N ALA A 122 -0.68 10.98 1.10
CA ALA A 122 -1.23 11.96 2.04
C ALA A 122 -0.25 12.30 3.18
N LEU A 123 0.55 11.34 3.65
CA LEU A 123 1.58 11.55 4.66
C LEU A 123 2.78 12.36 4.15
N GLN A 124 3.02 12.43 2.84
CA GLN A 124 4.13 13.19 2.24
C GLN A 124 5.51 12.88 2.86
N GLY A 125 5.75 11.62 3.22
CA GLY A 125 7.01 11.16 3.84
C GLY A 125 7.19 11.56 5.30
N ARG A 126 6.18 12.12 5.98
CA ARG A 126 6.19 12.53 7.39
C ARG A 126 5.28 11.61 8.21
N GLY A 127 5.64 11.37 9.49
CA GLY A 127 4.95 10.37 10.30
C GLY A 127 5.27 8.94 9.87
N VAL A 128 4.37 8.00 10.14
CA VAL A 128 4.58 6.58 9.82
C VAL A 128 3.32 5.95 9.24
N LEU A 129 3.49 5.20 8.15
CA LEU A 129 2.48 4.29 7.61
C LEU A 129 2.83 2.86 7.99
N VAL A 130 1.99 2.20 8.77
CA VAL A 130 2.07 0.76 9.02
C VAL A 130 1.08 0.07 8.10
N SER A 131 1.58 -0.77 7.19
CA SER A 131 0.76 -1.54 6.26
C SER A 131 0.90 -3.01 6.56
N ASN A 132 -0.20 -3.66 6.93
CA ASN A 132 -0.21 -5.07 7.34
C ASN A 132 -0.92 -5.97 6.34
N GLU A 133 -0.41 -7.16 6.19
CA GLU A 133 -1.08 -8.25 5.46
C GLU A 133 -0.77 -9.58 6.14
N TYR A 134 -1.82 -10.34 6.45
CA TYR A 134 -1.72 -11.64 7.13
C TYR A 134 -1.10 -12.73 6.26
N VAL A 135 -1.41 -12.74 4.96
CA VAL A 135 -0.91 -13.75 4.02
C VAL A 135 0.48 -13.37 3.54
N ALA A 136 1.50 -14.16 3.90
CA ALA A 136 2.91 -13.84 3.65
C ALA A 136 3.24 -13.54 2.18
N ALA A 137 2.69 -14.30 1.23
CA ALA A 137 2.92 -14.04 -0.20
C ALA A 137 2.34 -12.69 -0.66
N ARG A 138 1.17 -12.29 -0.12
CA ARG A 138 0.54 -10.99 -0.41
C ARG A 138 1.29 -9.85 0.29
N ALA A 139 1.86 -10.08 1.48
CA ALA A 139 2.68 -9.11 2.19
C ALA A 139 3.98 -8.77 1.43
N GLU A 140 4.59 -9.75 0.75
CA GLU A 140 5.73 -9.51 -0.15
C GLU A 140 5.34 -8.67 -1.38
N ILE A 141 4.14 -8.88 -1.95
CA ILE A 141 3.60 -8.05 -3.04
C ILE A 141 3.35 -6.61 -2.55
N LEU A 142 2.73 -6.45 -1.38
CA LEU A 142 2.52 -5.16 -0.72
C LEU A 142 3.84 -4.40 -0.56
N LYS A 143 4.85 -5.04 0.00
CA LYS A 143 6.20 -4.48 0.17
C LYS A 143 6.78 -4.00 -1.17
N SER A 144 6.74 -4.84 -2.20
CA SER A 144 7.26 -4.51 -3.53
C SER A 144 6.51 -3.31 -4.15
N ASN A 145 5.19 -3.24 -3.97
CA ASN A 145 4.39 -2.13 -4.47
C ASN A 145 4.71 -0.81 -3.76
N LEU A 146 4.87 -0.81 -2.43
CA LEU A 146 5.26 0.39 -1.69
C LEU A 146 6.68 0.85 -2.05
N GLU A 147 7.62 -0.08 -2.27
CA GLU A 147 8.97 0.23 -2.77
C GLU A 147 8.91 0.87 -4.17
N ARG A 148 8.11 0.32 -5.10
CA ARG A 148 7.88 0.87 -6.44
C ARG A 148 7.27 2.28 -6.39
N MET A 149 6.28 2.49 -5.52
CA MET A 149 5.66 3.80 -5.32
C MET A 149 6.59 4.82 -4.66
N GLY A 150 7.77 4.39 -4.19
CA GLY A 150 8.78 5.24 -3.56
C GLY A 150 8.42 5.70 -2.16
N VAL A 151 7.64 4.90 -1.44
CA VAL A 151 7.25 5.22 -0.06
C VAL A 151 8.44 5.08 0.87
N SER A 152 8.82 6.17 1.55
CA SER A 152 10.02 6.23 2.40
C SER A 152 9.75 6.00 3.89
N ASN A 153 8.52 6.20 4.35
CA ASN A 153 8.11 6.19 5.75
C ASN A 153 7.16 5.04 6.09
N ALA A 154 7.26 3.91 5.38
CA ALA A 154 6.42 2.75 5.63
C ALA A 154 7.12 1.70 6.52
N VAL A 155 6.29 1.03 7.33
CA VAL A 155 6.55 -0.25 7.99
C VAL A 155 5.61 -1.28 7.39
N VAL A 156 6.16 -2.35 6.81
CA VAL A 156 5.37 -3.45 6.26
C VAL A 156 5.42 -4.61 7.23
N LEU A 157 4.25 -5.06 7.68
CA LEU A 157 4.09 -6.16 8.61
C LEU A 157 3.47 -7.39 7.91
N ASN A 158 3.79 -8.57 8.43
CA ASN A 158 3.08 -9.81 8.13
C ASN A 158 2.61 -10.42 9.44
N GLU A 159 1.47 -9.91 9.94
CA GLU A 159 0.95 -10.23 11.27
C GLU A 159 -0.56 -10.42 11.29
N THR A 160 -1.06 -11.02 12.37
CA THR A 160 -2.48 -11.01 12.67
C THR A 160 -2.91 -9.65 13.24
N PRO A 161 -4.16 -9.19 12.97
CA PRO A 161 -4.70 -7.97 13.57
C PRO A 161 -4.60 -7.96 15.11
N ALA A 162 -4.86 -9.08 15.77
CA ALA A 162 -4.80 -9.21 17.21
C ALA A 162 -3.39 -8.92 17.78
N ARG A 163 -2.33 -9.45 17.14
CA ARG A 163 -0.96 -9.18 17.58
C ARG A 163 -0.55 -7.72 17.41
N ILE A 164 -1.10 -7.05 16.38
CA ILE A 164 -0.88 -5.60 16.18
C ILE A 164 -1.58 -4.82 17.30
N ALA A 165 -2.83 -5.14 17.60
CA ALA A 165 -3.59 -4.51 18.68
C ALA A 165 -2.90 -4.68 20.05
N ASP A 166 -2.40 -5.90 20.35
CA ASP A 166 -1.67 -6.19 21.58
C ASP A 166 -0.33 -5.43 21.70
N ALA A 167 0.39 -5.31 20.59
CA ALA A 167 1.72 -4.69 20.57
C ALA A 167 1.69 -3.16 20.45
N LEU A 168 0.63 -2.59 19.91
CA LEU A 168 0.46 -1.18 19.58
C LEU A 168 -0.93 -0.66 20.03
N PRO A 169 -1.33 -0.86 21.30
CA PRO A 169 -2.61 -0.36 21.78
C PRO A 169 -2.64 1.18 21.75
N GLU A 170 -3.75 1.73 21.27
CA GLU A 170 -3.98 3.18 21.18
C GLU A 170 -2.86 3.99 20.51
N PHE A 171 -2.18 3.38 19.54
CA PHE A 171 -0.99 3.95 18.92
C PHE A 171 -1.29 4.82 17.69
N PHE A 172 -2.32 4.46 16.90
CA PHE A 172 -2.57 5.06 15.59
C PHE A 172 -3.56 6.23 15.66
N ASP A 173 -3.24 7.32 14.97
CA ASP A 173 -4.15 8.46 14.77
C ASP A 173 -5.25 8.12 13.77
N ARG A 174 -4.94 7.24 12.79
CA ARG A 174 -5.82 6.83 11.70
C ARG A 174 -5.68 5.35 11.43
N VAL A 175 -6.80 4.66 11.27
CA VAL A 175 -6.84 3.23 10.90
C VAL A 175 -7.76 3.04 9.71
N LEU A 176 -7.25 2.40 8.66
CA LEU A 176 -8.03 1.90 7.53
C LEU A 176 -8.22 0.39 7.70
N VAL A 177 -9.48 -0.05 7.63
CA VAL A 177 -9.87 -1.45 7.54
C VAL A 177 -10.60 -1.66 6.23
N ASP A 178 -9.85 -1.98 5.18
CA ASP A 178 -10.41 -2.51 3.93
C ASP A 178 -10.56 -4.01 4.11
N ALA A 179 -11.72 -4.42 4.64
CA ALA A 179 -11.89 -5.74 5.21
C ALA A 179 -11.88 -6.85 4.14
N PRO A 180 -11.28 -8.02 4.45
CA PRO A 180 -11.53 -9.20 3.66
C PRO A 180 -13.03 -9.52 3.70
N CYS A 181 -13.66 -9.57 2.53
CA CYS A 181 -15.09 -9.69 2.38
C CYS A 181 -15.48 -10.74 1.33
N SER A 182 -16.76 -11.01 1.17
CA SER A 182 -17.28 -11.96 0.18
C SER A 182 -17.05 -11.53 -1.27
N GLY A 183 -16.70 -10.25 -1.50
CA GLY A 183 -16.21 -9.73 -2.78
C GLY A 183 -17.27 -9.66 -3.88
N GLU A 184 -18.52 -9.41 -3.55
CA GLU A 184 -19.63 -9.38 -4.52
C GLU A 184 -19.48 -8.30 -5.58
N GLY A 185 -18.85 -7.15 -5.23
CA GLY A 185 -18.50 -6.12 -6.20
C GLY A 185 -17.36 -6.53 -7.16
N MET A 186 -16.72 -7.69 -6.93
CA MET A 186 -15.63 -8.17 -7.79
C MET A 186 -16.08 -9.23 -8.81
N PHE A 187 -17.37 -9.62 -8.85
CA PHE A 187 -17.87 -10.68 -9.73
C PHE A 187 -17.56 -10.46 -11.21
N ARG A 188 -17.52 -9.21 -11.67
CA ARG A 188 -17.21 -8.85 -13.06
C ARG A 188 -15.72 -8.90 -13.38
N LYS A 189 -14.85 -8.79 -12.35
CA LYS A 189 -13.39 -8.75 -12.49
C LYS A 189 -12.73 -10.07 -12.18
N GLU A 190 -13.23 -10.77 -11.16
CA GLU A 190 -12.61 -11.98 -10.61
C GLU A 190 -13.58 -13.17 -10.65
N PRO A 191 -13.50 -14.02 -11.68
CA PRO A 191 -14.36 -15.20 -11.80
C PRO A 191 -14.28 -16.13 -10.56
N VAL A 192 -13.15 -16.14 -9.85
CA VAL A 192 -12.96 -16.94 -8.63
C VAL A 192 -13.87 -16.44 -7.50
N ALA A 193 -14.05 -15.12 -7.36
CA ALA A 193 -14.95 -14.55 -6.36
C ALA A 193 -16.40 -15.06 -6.59
N LEU A 194 -16.85 -15.04 -7.84
CA LEU A 194 -18.16 -15.57 -8.20
C LEU A 194 -18.31 -17.07 -7.93
N GLN A 195 -17.27 -17.87 -8.23
CA GLN A 195 -17.31 -19.33 -8.04
C GLN A 195 -17.33 -19.74 -6.57
N GLN A 196 -16.70 -18.98 -5.69
CA GLN A 196 -16.59 -19.27 -4.26
C GLN A 196 -17.74 -18.67 -3.44
N HIS A 197 -18.52 -17.75 -4.02
CA HIS A 197 -19.54 -17.03 -3.32
C HIS A 197 -20.70 -17.94 -2.89
N CYS A 198 -21.04 -17.90 -1.60
CA CYS A 198 -22.17 -18.57 -0.98
C CYS A 198 -22.50 -17.91 0.38
N GLU A 199 -23.66 -18.20 0.93
CA GLU A 199 -24.10 -17.69 2.25
C GLU A 199 -23.09 -17.99 3.38
N ALA A 200 -22.50 -19.17 3.38
CA ALA A 200 -21.51 -19.56 4.39
C ALA A 200 -20.26 -18.67 4.32
N LEU A 201 -19.80 -18.27 3.12
CA LEU A 201 -18.68 -17.36 2.93
C LEU A 201 -19.04 -15.96 3.47
N VAL A 202 -20.23 -15.44 3.18
CA VAL A 202 -20.69 -14.12 3.69
C VAL A 202 -20.66 -14.11 5.21
N LYS A 203 -21.24 -15.13 5.88
CA LYS A 203 -21.22 -15.24 7.34
C LYS A 203 -19.80 -15.32 7.90
N GLN A 204 -18.93 -16.12 7.29
CA GLN A 204 -17.53 -16.23 7.71
C GLN A 204 -16.78 -14.89 7.57
N CYS A 205 -17.00 -14.16 6.48
CA CYS A 205 -16.40 -12.85 6.26
C CYS A 205 -16.93 -11.81 7.26
N ALA A 206 -18.23 -11.83 7.57
CA ALA A 206 -18.82 -10.95 8.57
C ALA A 206 -18.23 -11.21 9.98
N GLU A 207 -18.08 -12.46 10.39
CA GLU A 207 -17.44 -12.81 11.67
C GLU A 207 -15.98 -12.37 11.74
N LEU A 208 -15.23 -12.59 10.67
CA LEU A 208 -13.83 -12.13 10.56
C LEU A 208 -13.74 -10.60 10.58
N GLY A 209 -14.62 -9.92 9.85
CA GLY A 209 -14.71 -8.46 9.81
C GLY A 209 -14.96 -7.86 11.20
N ALA A 210 -15.83 -8.47 12.01
CA ALA A 210 -16.07 -8.08 13.39
C ALA A 210 -14.81 -8.14 14.25
N GLN A 211 -14.06 -9.26 14.17
CA GLN A 211 -12.82 -9.43 14.92
C GLN A 211 -11.74 -8.43 14.49
N ILE A 212 -11.63 -8.16 13.20
CA ILE A 212 -10.68 -7.16 12.67
C ILE A 212 -11.04 -5.75 13.15
N LEU A 213 -12.32 -5.39 13.15
CA LEU A 213 -12.79 -4.10 13.66
C LEU A 213 -12.51 -3.93 15.15
N ASP A 214 -12.71 -4.97 15.97
CA ASP A 214 -12.41 -4.93 17.40
C ASP A 214 -10.89 -4.73 17.65
N CYS A 215 -10.03 -5.38 16.84
CA CYS A 215 -8.58 -5.14 16.87
C CYS A 215 -8.22 -3.71 16.43
N ALA A 216 -8.88 -3.19 15.39
CA ALA A 216 -8.67 -1.83 14.93
C ALA A 216 -9.06 -0.79 15.99
N ALA A 217 -10.16 -1.02 16.71
CA ALA A 217 -10.61 -0.18 17.83
C ALA A 217 -9.58 -0.13 18.97
N ALA A 218 -8.99 -1.27 19.31
CA ALA A 218 -7.94 -1.35 20.34
C ALA A 218 -6.64 -0.64 19.92
N ALA A 219 -6.27 -0.69 18.64
CA ALA A 219 -5.06 -0.05 18.11
C ALA A 219 -5.22 1.45 17.86
N LEU A 220 -6.47 1.96 17.73
CA LEU A 220 -6.77 3.38 17.48
C LEU A 220 -6.65 4.21 18.74
N ALA A 221 -5.91 5.31 18.68
CA ALA A 221 -5.74 6.27 19.78
C ALA A 221 -7.05 7.03 20.09
N PRO A 222 -7.22 7.55 21.32
CA PRO A 222 -8.31 8.46 21.64
C PRO A 222 -8.36 9.67 20.69
N GLY A 223 -9.54 10.05 20.21
CA GLY A 223 -9.73 11.09 19.20
C GLY A 223 -9.32 10.69 17.78
N GLY A 224 -8.88 9.44 17.59
CA GLY A 224 -8.52 8.89 16.29
C GLY A 224 -9.74 8.60 15.42
N GLN A 225 -9.50 8.33 14.13
CA GLN A 225 -10.54 8.00 13.16
C GLN A 225 -10.24 6.67 12.48
N LEU A 226 -11.29 5.88 12.26
CA LEU A 226 -11.27 4.62 11.56
C LEU A 226 -12.18 4.72 10.33
N VAL A 227 -11.70 4.30 9.17
CA VAL A 227 -12.53 4.05 8.00
C VAL A 227 -12.61 2.55 7.79
N TYR A 228 -13.83 2.04 7.77
CA TYR A 228 -14.18 0.69 7.41
C TYR A 228 -14.67 0.66 5.97
N SER A 229 -14.18 -0.25 5.16
CA SER A 229 -14.62 -0.43 3.78
C SER A 229 -14.64 -1.89 3.36
N THR A 230 -15.53 -2.22 2.42
CA THR A 230 -15.64 -3.52 1.78
C THR A 230 -15.91 -3.35 0.28
N CYS A 231 -15.65 -4.40 -0.50
CA CYS A 231 -16.07 -4.48 -1.89
C CYS A 231 -17.22 -5.49 -2.05
N THR A 232 -18.17 -5.53 -1.10
CA THR A 232 -19.34 -6.38 -1.16
C THR A 232 -20.63 -5.57 -1.03
N PHE A 233 -21.79 -6.22 -1.19
CA PHE A 233 -23.12 -5.65 -0.98
C PHE A 233 -23.83 -6.29 0.20
N ALA A 234 -23.23 -7.31 0.82
CA ALA A 234 -23.85 -8.10 1.88
C ALA A 234 -24.13 -7.25 3.13
N PRO A 235 -25.40 -7.20 3.59
CA PRO A 235 -25.77 -6.42 4.79
C PRO A 235 -24.95 -6.79 6.02
N GLU A 236 -24.64 -8.09 6.19
CA GLU A 236 -23.91 -8.65 7.31
C GLU A 236 -22.45 -8.14 7.40
N GLU A 237 -21.89 -7.76 6.26
CA GLU A 237 -20.53 -7.26 6.14
C GLU A 237 -20.48 -5.72 6.08
N ASP A 238 -21.60 -5.04 5.89
CA ASP A 238 -21.71 -3.61 5.65
C ASP A 238 -22.46 -2.87 6.79
N GLU A 239 -23.72 -2.42 6.58
CA GLU A 239 -24.46 -1.64 7.58
C GLU A 239 -24.69 -2.39 8.88
N ALA A 240 -25.06 -3.68 8.81
CA ALA A 240 -25.27 -4.47 10.03
C ALA A 240 -23.98 -4.66 10.82
N GLN A 241 -22.84 -4.80 10.12
CA GLN A 241 -21.52 -4.87 10.75
C GLN A 241 -21.18 -3.57 11.51
N VAL A 242 -21.38 -2.42 10.88
CA VAL A 242 -21.12 -1.11 11.50
C VAL A 242 -22.07 -0.86 12.68
N ALA A 243 -23.36 -1.19 12.52
CA ALA A 243 -24.34 -1.04 13.60
C ALA A 243 -23.99 -1.93 14.82
N ALA A 244 -23.63 -3.20 14.57
CA ALA A 244 -23.20 -4.11 15.63
C ALA A 244 -21.88 -3.67 16.29
N PHE A 245 -20.94 -3.12 15.52
CA PHE A 245 -19.71 -2.54 16.07
C PHE A 245 -20.00 -1.40 17.05
N LEU A 246 -20.86 -0.45 16.69
CA LEU A 246 -21.21 0.68 17.55
C LEU A 246 -21.91 0.26 18.85
N GLN A 247 -22.62 -0.87 18.86
CA GLN A 247 -23.18 -1.43 20.09
C GLN A 247 -22.11 -2.02 21.01
N ARG A 248 -21.08 -2.67 20.45
CA ARG A 248 -19.97 -3.24 21.23
C ARG A 248 -18.99 -2.17 21.72
N HIS A 249 -18.87 -1.06 21.00
CA HIS A 249 -17.89 0.00 21.22
C HIS A 249 -18.58 1.36 21.44
N PRO A 250 -19.19 1.59 22.62
CA PRO A 250 -19.90 2.84 22.90
C PRO A 250 -18.99 4.08 22.93
N GLU A 251 -17.67 3.89 22.98
CA GLU A 251 -16.67 4.95 22.84
C GLU A 251 -16.50 5.45 21.40
N PHE A 252 -17.15 4.81 20.42
CA PHE A 252 -17.14 5.24 19.03
C PHE A 252 -18.46 5.91 18.63
N ALA A 253 -18.35 6.89 17.75
CA ALA A 253 -19.49 7.51 17.07
C ALA A 253 -19.35 7.37 15.54
N LEU A 254 -20.47 7.13 14.86
CA LEU A 254 -20.54 7.21 13.41
C LEU A 254 -20.48 8.68 12.98
N ALA A 255 -19.46 9.04 12.22
CA ALA A 255 -19.33 10.37 11.61
C ALA A 255 -19.76 10.34 10.14
N ASP A 256 -20.13 11.51 9.60
CA ASP A 256 -20.37 11.60 8.14
C ASP A 256 -19.11 11.18 7.39
N VAL A 257 -19.22 10.13 6.60
CA VAL A 257 -18.08 9.54 5.90
C VAL A 257 -17.44 10.53 4.92
N LEU A 258 -18.20 11.47 4.36
CA LEU A 258 -17.71 12.51 3.46
C LEU A 258 -17.09 13.71 4.18
N GLY A 259 -17.14 13.78 5.52
CA GLY A 259 -16.69 14.94 6.28
C GLY A 259 -15.20 15.30 6.17
N ASN A 260 -14.37 14.42 5.58
CA ASN A 260 -12.96 14.69 5.32
C ASN A 260 -12.66 15.02 3.85
N VAL A 261 -13.66 15.04 2.98
CA VAL A 261 -13.51 15.37 1.56
C VAL A 261 -14.49 16.50 1.17
N ASP A 262 -14.16 17.23 0.12
CA ASP A 262 -14.93 18.39 -0.38
C ASP A 262 -15.73 18.05 -1.66
N TYR A 263 -16.05 16.78 -1.86
CA TYR A 263 -16.86 16.28 -2.97
C TYR A 263 -17.79 15.17 -2.48
N THR A 264 -18.80 14.88 -3.27
CA THR A 264 -19.78 13.83 -2.99
C THR A 264 -19.78 12.76 -4.04
N PHE A 265 -20.06 11.52 -3.65
CA PHE A 265 -20.17 10.37 -4.55
C PHE A 265 -21.03 9.28 -3.93
N GLY A 266 -21.43 8.31 -4.75
CA GLY A 266 -22.22 7.18 -4.27
C GLY A 266 -23.60 7.58 -3.76
N SER A 267 -24.17 6.73 -2.95
CA SER A 267 -25.44 6.95 -2.26
C SER A 267 -25.33 6.63 -0.76
N ALA A 268 -26.29 7.10 0.01
CA ALA A 268 -26.40 6.71 1.42
C ALA A 268 -26.57 5.19 1.57
N GLY A 269 -26.36 4.67 2.77
CA GLY A 269 -26.69 3.29 3.11
C GLY A 269 -28.19 3.02 3.10
N GLU A 270 -28.57 1.79 3.34
CA GLU A 270 -29.94 1.31 3.29
C GLU A 270 -30.43 0.85 4.68
N GLU A 271 -31.55 1.40 5.17
CA GLU A 271 -32.08 1.06 6.51
C GLU A 271 -32.41 -0.42 6.68
N ASN A 272 -32.92 -1.08 5.61
CA ASN A 272 -33.27 -2.50 5.64
C ASN A 272 -32.05 -3.45 5.64
N ARG A 273 -30.83 -2.89 5.64
CA ARG A 273 -29.56 -3.62 5.69
C ARG A 273 -28.87 -3.57 7.04
N THR A 274 -29.44 -2.88 8.02
CA THR A 274 -28.82 -2.72 9.35
C THR A 274 -28.99 -3.94 10.28
N GLY A 275 -29.67 -4.99 9.81
CA GLY A 275 -30.01 -6.13 10.67
C GLY A 275 -30.99 -5.79 11.78
N GLY A 276 -31.78 -4.72 11.63
CA GLY A 276 -32.70 -4.22 12.64
C GLY A 276 -32.04 -3.41 13.78
N LEU A 277 -30.72 -3.16 13.69
CA LEU A 277 -29.98 -2.35 14.65
C LEU A 277 -30.03 -0.85 14.27
N PRO A 278 -29.99 0.06 15.24
CA PRO A 278 -29.99 1.49 14.95
C PRO A 278 -28.70 1.93 14.26
N LEU A 279 -28.80 2.58 13.11
CA LEU A 279 -27.73 3.21 12.37
C LEU A 279 -28.24 4.40 11.57
N ASP A 280 -27.57 5.54 11.65
CA ASP A 280 -27.83 6.67 10.74
C ASP A 280 -27.17 6.38 9.37
N VAL A 281 -27.91 5.70 8.51
CA VAL A 281 -27.45 5.27 7.19
C VAL A 281 -27.11 6.43 6.25
N SER A 282 -27.54 7.66 6.55
CA SER A 282 -27.17 8.85 5.78
C SER A 282 -25.67 9.18 5.89
N LYS A 283 -24.99 8.71 6.94
CA LYS A 283 -23.58 8.95 7.23
C LYS A 283 -22.62 7.94 6.59
N VAL A 284 -23.12 6.84 6.02
CA VAL A 284 -22.31 5.87 5.28
C VAL A 284 -22.50 6.04 3.78
N ARG A 285 -21.66 5.42 2.97
CA ARG A 285 -21.76 5.46 1.51
C ARG A 285 -21.67 4.09 0.90
N ARG A 286 -22.51 3.90 -0.14
CA ARG A 286 -22.45 2.78 -1.08
C ARG A 286 -22.18 3.30 -2.48
N ILE A 287 -21.35 2.58 -3.22
CA ILE A 287 -21.20 2.73 -4.66
C ILE A 287 -21.86 1.53 -5.31
N TRP A 288 -22.86 1.81 -6.14
CA TRP A 288 -23.59 0.78 -6.90
C TRP A 288 -23.03 0.68 -8.32
N PRO A 289 -23.19 -0.48 -8.99
CA PRO A 289 -22.75 -0.64 -10.39
C PRO A 289 -23.28 0.42 -11.35
N CYS A 290 -24.54 0.87 -11.19
CA CYS A 290 -25.12 1.94 -12.01
C CYS A 290 -24.39 3.29 -11.89
N GLN A 291 -23.55 3.47 -10.91
CA GLN A 291 -22.78 4.70 -10.67
C GLN A 291 -21.37 4.66 -11.28
N GLY A 292 -21.03 3.60 -12.04
CA GLY A 292 -19.76 3.47 -12.74
C GLY A 292 -18.63 2.86 -11.91
N GLY A 293 -18.94 2.22 -10.77
CA GLY A 293 -18.00 1.42 -9.97
C GLY A 293 -18.42 -0.04 -9.93
N GLU A 294 -17.53 -0.90 -9.44
CA GLU A 294 -17.85 -2.33 -9.29
C GLU A 294 -18.65 -2.63 -8.00
N GLY A 295 -18.61 -1.72 -7.04
CA GLY A 295 -19.29 -1.81 -5.76
C GLY A 295 -18.35 -1.58 -4.58
N HIS A 296 -18.76 -0.71 -3.67
CA HIS A 296 -17.99 -0.44 -2.47
C HIS A 296 -18.89 0.09 -1.36
N PHE A 297 -18.59 -0.27 -0.12
CA PHE A 297 -19.22 0.28 1.08
C PHE A 297 -18.19 0.97 1.94
N MET A 298 -18.55 2.09 2.58
CA MET A 298 -17.65 2.85 3.44
C MET A 298 -18.40 3.47 4.62
N ALA A 299 -17.77 3.37 5.81
CA ALA A 299 -18.21 4.04 7.03
C ALA A 299 -17.02 4.67 7.74
N ARG A 300 -17.20 5.85 8.35
CA ARG A 300 -16.20 6.54 9.14
C ARG A 300 -16.63 6.59 10.61
N LEU A 301 -15.75 6.11 11.46
CA LEU A 301 -15.94 5.97 12.91
C LEU A 301 -14.91 6.83 13.63
N VAL A 302 -15.34 7.53 14.68
CA VAL A 302 -14.48 8.41 15.49
C VAL A 302 -14.48 7.91 16.92
N LYS A 303 -13.30 7.64 17.49
CA LYS A 303 -13.12 7.25 18.89
C LYS A 303 -13.17 8.50 19.78
N ALA A 304 -13.88 8.45 20.88
CA ALA A 304 -13.92 9.51 21.87
C ALA A 304 -12.52 9.84 22.42
N GLY A 305 -12.29 11.09 22.81
CA GLY A 305 -11.03 11.54 23.38
C GLY A 305 -10.39 12.68 22.61
N THR A 306 -9.16 13.03 23.01
CA THR A 306 -8.40 14.14 22.41
C THR A 306 -7.38 13.59 21.41
N PRO A 307 -7.39 14.08 20.15
CA PRO A 307 -6.38 13.67 19.17
C PRO A 307 -4.96 14.03 19.63
N ARG A 308 -4.00 13.21 19.25
CA ARG A 308 -2.56 13.47 19.48
C ARG A 308 -2.13 14.77 18.77
N THR A 309 -1.34 15.58 19.47
CA THR A 309 -0.69 16.74 18.84
C THR A 309 0.40 16.25 17.88
N LEU A 310 0.32 16.70 16.63
CA LEU A 310 1.30 16.34 15.60
C LEU A 310 2.59 17.15 15.78
N PRO A 311 3.77 16.56 15.53
CA PRO A 311 5.03 17.29 15.59
C PRO A 311 5.11 18.34 14.46
N PRO A 312 5.82 19.46 14.70
CA PRO A 312 6.14 20.42 13.65
C PRO A 312 6.88 19.77 12.47
N GLU A 313 6.91 20.49 11.35
CA GLU A 313 7.60 20.01 10.16
C GLU A 313 9.11 19.85 10.41
N GLY A 314 9.66 18.69 10.02
CA GLY A 314 11.08 18.37 10.18
C GLY A 314 11.49 17.92 11.59
N GLU A 315 10.54 17.91 12.54
CA GLU A 315 10.82 17.49 13.92
C GLU A 315 10.27 16.07 14.20
N TYR A 316 10.91 15.43 15.18
CA TYR A 316 10.45 14.18 15.78
C TYR A 316 10.07 14.45 17.22
N THR A 317 9.01 13.81 17.71
CA THR A 317 8.68 13.81 19.13
C THR A 317 9.82 13.17 19.95
N PRO A 318 9.94 13.46 21.26
CA PRO A 318 10.92 12.80 22.11
C PRO A 318 10.83 11.26 22.06
N GLU A 319 9.65 10.72 21.96
CA GLU A 319 9.40 9.29 21.82
C GLU A 319 9.93 8.74 20.48
N GLU A 320 9.67 9.41 19.37
CA GLU A 320 10.19 9.05 18.04
C GLU A 320 11.70 9.12 17.97
N GLN A 321 12.32 10.08 18.64
CA GLN A 321 13.79 10.16 18.77
C GLN A 321 14.35 8.95 19.51
N LEU A 322 13.68 8.49 20.59
CA LEU A 322 14.06 7.28 21.30
C LEU A 322 13.95 6.03 20.42
N TRP A 323 12.92 5.90 19.58
CA TRP A 323 12.81 4.77 18.66
C TRP A 323 13.91 4.74 17.61
N LEU A 324 14.26 5.89 17.04
CA LEU A 324 15.38 6.00 16.10
C LEU A 324 16.73 5.65 16.78
N ALA A 325 16.93 6.11 18.02
CA ALA A 325 18.12 5.77 18.81
C ALA A 325 18.18 4.27 19.13
N ALA A 326 17.05 3.65 19.48
CA ALA A 326 16.95 2.21 19.73
C ALA A 326 17.27 1.39 18.48
N ALA A 327 16.77 1.78 17.31
CA ALA A 327 17.10 1.17 16.03
C ALA A 327 18.61 1.23 15.73
N ALA A 328 19.26 2.37 16.01
CA ALA A 328 20.71 2.54 15.87
C ALA A 328 21.52 1.68 16.83
N GLN A 329 21.04 1.48 18.08
CA GLN A 329 21.69 0.62 19.07
C GLN A 329 21.57 -0.87 18.72
N ALA A 330 20.40 -1.33 18.26
CA ALA A 330 20.17 -2.70 17.81
C ALA A 330 21.13 -3.07 16.67
N SER A 331 21.37 -2.14 15.77
CA SER A 331 22.35 -2.27 14.67
C SER A 331 23.78 -2.55 15.16
N LYS A 332 24.21 -1.96 16.29
CA LYS A 332 25.56 -2.14 16.87
C LYS A 332 25.73 -3.48 17.59
N LYS A 333 24.65 -4.07 18.11
CA LYS A 333 24.66 -5.34 18.87
C LYS A 333 24.60 -6.60 18.00
N GLY A 334 24.60 -6.48 16.66
CA GLY A 334 24.37 -7.54 15.69
C GLY A 334 25.05 -8.87 15.99
N LYS A 335 24.29 -9.79 16.55
CA LYS A 335 24.30 -11.26 16.45
C LYS A 335 23.09 -11.83 17.24
N GLY A 336 21.94 -11.75 16.68
CA GLY A 336 20.76 -12.46 17.18
C GLY A 336 20.03 -13.09 15.99
N LYS A 337 20.36 -14.35 15.67
CA LYS A 337 19.46 -15.17 14.86
C LYS A 337 18.16 -15.30 15.63
N ALA A 338 17.14 -14.54 15.27
CA ALA A 338 15.79 -14.84 15.69
C ALA A 338 15.43 -16.21 15.11
N LYS A 339 15.31 -17.21 15.96
CA LYS A 339 14.70 -18.49 15.58
C LYS A 339 13.22 -18.19 15.31
N PRO A 340 12.64 -18.65 14.19
CA PRO A 340 11.20 -18.55 13.99
C PRO A 340 10.51 -19.35 15.10
N ALA A 341 9.58 -18.70 15.80
CA ALA A 341 8.68 -19.40 16.73
C ALA A 341 7.90 -20.44 15.93
N LYS A 342 7.94 -21.69 16.38
CA LYS A 342 7.15 -22.77 15.79
C LYS A 342 5.66 -22.42 15.98
N ALA A 343 4.97 -22.16 14.86
CA ALA A 343 3.52 -22.10 14.85
C ALA A 343 2.96 -23.43 15.32
N ALA A 344 2.08 -23.39 16.30
CA ALA A 344 1.33 -24.56 16.75
C ALA A 344 0.39 -25.01 15.63
N ASP A 345 0.45 -26.31 15.33
CA ASP A 345 -0.36 -27.02 14.34
C ASP A 345 -1.87 -26.84 14.61
N ALA A 346 -2.55 -26.09 13.74
CA ALA A 346 -3.96 -26.28 13.50
C ALA A 346 -4.11 -27.06 12.18
N ARG A 347 -4.10 -28.39 12.28
CA ARG A 347 -4.51 -29.27 11.20
C ARG A 347 -6.02 -29.19 11.05
N SER A 348 -6.53 -28.64 9.97
CA SER A 348 -7.64 -29.27 9.25
C SER A 348 -7.81 -28.65 7.85
N THR A 349 -7.82 -29.53 6.86
CA THR A 349 -8.50 -29.50 5.56
C THR A 349 -8.32 -28.29 4.63
N ARG A 350 -7.49 -28.46 3.58
CA ARG A 350 -7.93 -28.40 2.17
C ARG A 350 -6.76 -28.63 1.22
N ARG A 351 -6.76 -29.80 0.57
CA ARG A 351 -6.12 -30.01 -0.73
C ARG A 351 -7.13 -29.58 -1.78
N ALA A 352 -6.83 -28.54 -2.54
CA ALA A 352 -7.26 -28.38 -3.94
C ALA A 352 -6.47 -27.27 -4.62
N ASP A 353 -5.83 -27.61 -5.68
CA ASP A 353 -5.33 -26.86 -6.82
C ASP A 353 -4.68 -25.48 -6.64
N SER A 354 -3.37 -25.52 -6.51
CA SER A 354 -2.49 -24.36 -6.73
C SER A 354 -1.38 -24.70 -7.75
N ARG A 355 -1.76 -25.00 -8.99
CA ARG A 355 -0.76 -25.20 -10.08
C ARG A 355 -0.45 -23.94 -10.88
N ALA A 356 -1.29 -22.91 -10.84
CA ALA A 356 -1.11 -21.70 -11.64
C ALA A 356 -0.27 -20.59 -10.94
N CYS A 357 0.11 -20.73 -9.67
CA CYS A 357 0.86 -19.70 -8.94
C CYS A 357 2.31 -20.10 -8.60
N ARG A 358 2.82 -21.24 -9.10
CA ARG A 358 4.17 -21.72 -8.75
C ARG A 358 5.30 -21.13 -9.56
N ASP A 359 5.04 -20.50 -10.69
CA ASP A 359 6.10 -20.01 -11.56
C ASP A 359 6.53 -18.55 -11.31
N ALA A 360 5.83 -17.83 -10.42
CA ALA A 360 6.15 -16.43 -10.09
C ALA A 360 6.94 -16.23 -8.78
N VAL A 361 7.19 -17.24 -7.97
CA VAL A 361 7.80 -17.12 -6.62
C VAL A 361 9.12 -17.89 -6.48
N GLN A 362 9.86 -18.14 -7.56
CA GLN A 362 11.28 -18.52 -7.47
C GLN A 362 12.20 -17.32 -7.68
N GLY A 363 12.02 -16.30 -6.86
CA GLY A 363 12.90 -15.14 -6.69
C GLY A 363 13.80 -15.29 -5.48
N THR A 364 14.79 -16.17 -5.55
CA THR A 364 16.15 -16.04 -5.01
C THR A 364 16.33 -15.60 -3.56
N SER A 365 16.11 -16.47 -2.61
CA SER A 365 17.08 -16.59 -1.52
C SER A 365 18.37 -17.21 -2.11
N ARG A 366 19.22 -16.41 -2.72
CA ARG A 366 20.58 -16.83 -3.03
C ARG A 366 21.31 -17.06 -1.72
N ARG A 367 21.50 -18.32 -1.34
CA ARG A 367 22.65 -18.72 -0.53
C ARG A 367 23.89 -18.20 -1.25
N THR A 368 24.44 -17.08 -0.79
CA THR A 368 25.77 -16.62 -1.19
C THR A 368 26.75 -17.75 -0.88
N ARG A 369 27.30 -18.33 -1.92
CA ARG A 369 28.49 -19.16 -1.79
C ARG A 369 29.54 -18.29 -1.13
N ASP A 370 30.05 -18.79 -0.02
CA ASP A 370 31.19 -18.29 0.73
C ASP A 370 32.39 -18.15 -0.22
N THR A 371 32.68 -16.94 -0.67
CA THR A 371 33.92 -16.57 -1.34
C THR A 371 34.61 -15.63 -0.40
N GLY A 372 35.53 -16.14 0.38
CA GLY A 372 36.54 -15.62 1.32
C GLY A 372 36.93 -14.14 1.37
N ALA A 373 36.02 -13.20 1.13
CA ALA A 373 36.17 -11.79 1.46
C ALA A 373 35.29 -11.53 2.69
N GLY A 374 35.90 -11.22 3.84
CA GLY A 374 35.21 -10.98 5.10
C GLY A 374 34.02 -10.00 4.94
N GLU A 375 32.85 -10.33 5.53
CA GLU A 375 31.72 -9.44 5.59
C GLU A 375 32.12 -8.08 6.19
N ALA A 376 31.73 -6.98 5.56
CA ALA A 376 32.00 -5.64 6.06
C ALA A 376 31.37 -5.46 7.45
N THR A 377 32.11 -4.89 8.38
CA THR A 377 31.56 -4.56 9.70
C THR A 377 30.47 -3.50 9.60
N PRO A 378 29.55 -3.39 10.59
CA PRO A 378 28.56 -2.33 10.60
C PRO A 378 29.14 -0.92 10.44
N ALA A 379 30.28 -0.65 11.08
CA ALA A 379 30.96 0.64 10.95
C ALA A 379 31.48 0.90 9.53
N GLN A 380 32.04 -0.12 8.88
CA GLN A 380 32.49 -0.03 7.49
C GLN A 380 31.29 0.16 6.53
N SER A 381 30.18 -0.51 6.77
CA SER A 381 28.97 -0.37 5.96
C SER A 381 28.39 1.04 6.06
N LEU A 382 28.31 1.62 7.27
CA LEU A 382 27.86 2.98 7.47
C LEU A 382 28.82 4.02 6.87
N ALA A 383 30.14 3.84 7.00
CA ALA A 383 31.14 4.73 6.40
C ALA A 383 31.02 4.71 4.85
N ALA A 384 30.90 3.53 4.26
CA ALA A 384 30.73 3.38 2.82
C ALA A 384 29.41 4.02 2.32
N TRP A 385 28.32 3.89 3.08
CA TRP A 385 27.08 4.60 2.79
C TRP A 385 27.25 6.12 2.85
N GLN A 386 27.89 6.63 3.90
CA GLN A 386 28.07 8.08 4.06
C GLN A 386 28.92 8.68 2.94
N GLU A 387 29.97 7.99 2.51
CA GLU A 387 30.78 8.41 1.35
C GLU A 387 29.94 8.41 0.07
N PHE A 388 29.22 7.33 -0.20
CA PHE A 388 28.30 7.22 -1.35
C PHE A 388 27.22 8.32 -1.32
N ALA A 389 26.61 8.55 -0.16
CA ALA A 389 25.55 9.55 -0.01
C ALA A 389 26.09 10.98 -0.24
N ARG A 390 27.28 11.32 0.30
CA ARG A 390 27.88 12.65 0.03
C ARG A 390 28.09 12.89 -1.47
N GLN A 391 28.44 11.86 -2.21
CA GLN A 391 28.71 11.97 -3.64
C GLN A 391 27.42 12.05 -4.48
N TYR A 392 26.43 11.20 -4.21
CA TYR A 392 25.27 11.02 -5.08
C TYR A 392 23.95 11.50 -4.48
N PHE A 393 23.81 11.56 -3.15
CA PHE A 393 22.62 11.96 -2.40
C PHE A 393 22.96 12.85 -1.21
N PRO A 394 23.59 14.02 -1.40
CA PRO A 394 24.12 14.84 -0.29
C PRO A 394 23.04 15.20 0.75
N ALA A 395 21.79 15.37 0.34
CA ALA A 395 20.67 15.62 1.25
C ALA A 395 20.36 14.46 2.22
N LEU A 396 20.85 13.24 1.92
CA LEU A 396 20.67 12.06 2.77
C LEU A 396 21.88 11.75 3.66
N ALA A 397 23.04 12.38 3.40
CA ALA A 397 24.31 12.04 4.08
C ALA A 397 24.26 12.22 5.61
N GLN A 398 23.40 13.11 6.10
CA GLN A 398 23.23 13.37 7.54
C GLN A 398 22.03 12.64 8.16
N ARG A 399 21.22 11.94 7.36
CA ARG A 399 20.07 11.19 7.90
C ARG A 399 20.56 10.00 8.74
N PRO A 400 19.86 9.68 9.84
CA PRO A 400 20.14 8.47 10.62
C PRO A 400 20.13 7.23 9.71
N ALA A 401 21.16 6.41 9.81
CA ALA A 401 21.27 5.15 9.07
C ALA A 401 21.66 4.03 10.03
N VAL A 402 21.13 2.82 9.78
CA VAL A 402 21.39 1.63 10.60
C VAL A 402 21.79 0.46 9.69
N VAL A 403 22.51 -0.52 10.25
CA VAL A 403 22.82 -1.76 9.53
C VAL A 403 21.84 -2.84 9.97
N HIS A 404 21.15 -3.43 9.00
CA HIS A 404 20.21 -4.53 9.23
C HIS A 404 20.39 -5.60 8.13
N GLY A 405 20.50 -6.86 8.51
CA GLY A 405 20.61 -7.97 7.55
C GLY A 405 21.80 -7.87 6.58
N GLY A 406 22.91 -7.25 7.00
CA GLY A 406 24.10 -7.06 6.15
C GLY A 406 24.03 -5.86 5.20
N GLY A 407 22.97 -5.06 5.24
CA GLY A 407 22.82 -3.85 4.44
C GLY A 407 22.49 -2.62 5.27
N VAL A 408 22.47 -1.47 4.61
CA VAL A 408 22.19 -0.17 5.23
C VAL A 408 20.73 0.22 4.99
N LEU A 409 20.06 0.65 6.06
CA LEU A 409 18.67 1.08 6.09
C LEU A 409 18.60 2.51 6.62
N LEU A 410 17.79 3.36 5.99
CA LEU A 410 17.31 4.61 6.57
C LEU A 410 16.02 4.28 7.33
N PRO A 411 16.05 4.26 8.68
CA PRO A 411 14.92 3.81 9.48
C PRO A 411 13.80 4.84 9.48
N VAL A 412 12.59 4.36 9.69
CA VAL A 412 11.44 5.18 10.11
C VAL A 412 11.32 5.13 11.64
N ALA A 413 10.80 6.18 12.25
CA ALA A 413 10.55 6.22 13.68
C ALA A 413 9.38 5.28 14.02
N PHE A 414 9.71 4.10 14.56
CA PHE A 414 8.76 3.05 14.91
C PHE A 414 9.26 2.27 16.13
N PRO A 415 8.38 1.90 17.09
CA PRO A 415 8.81 1.17 18.29
C PRO A 415 9.24 -0.26 17.97
N GLN A 416 10.10 -0.82 18.84
CA GLN A 416 10.47 -2.24 18.78
C GLN A 416 9.37 -3.06 19.46
N THR A 417 8.53 -3.71 18.68
CA THR A 417 7.29 -4.36 19.17
C THR A 417 7.34 -5.88 19.21
N GLY A 418 8.39 -6.51 18.68
CA GLY A 418 8.43 -7.96 18.51
C GLY A 418 7.50 -8.49 17.41
N LEU A 419 6.88 -7.62 16.62
CA LEU A 419 6.09 -7.97 15.44
C LEU A 419 6.99 -8.44 14.29
N HIS A 420 6.42 -9.24 13.38
CA HIS A 420 7.12 -9.68 12.18
C HIS A 420 7.16 -8.57 11.12
N VAL A 421 8.25 -7.82 11.13
CA VAL A 421 8.50 -6.69 10.24
C VAL A 421 9.24 -7.16 9.01
N LEU A 422 8.62 -7.03 7.83
CA LEU A 422 9.26 -7.32 6.54
C LEU A 422 10.12 -6.15 6.06
N ARG A 423 9.72 -4.92 6.38
CA ARG A 423 10.43 -3.69 6.05
C ARG A 423 10.04 -2.57 7.01
N ALA A 424 11.04 -1.77 7.44
CA ALA A 424 10.79 -0.53 8.19
C ALA A 424 11.72 0.57 7.67
N GLY A 425 11.21 1.44 6.79
CA GLY A 425 11.99 2.46 6.09
C GLY A 425 12.66 1.98 4.81
N VAL A 426 13.71 2.68 4.33
CA VAL A 426 14.31 2.50 3.00
C VAL A 426 15.63 1.73 3.10
N PHE A 427 15.67 0.56 2.48
CA PHE A 427 16.93 -0.18 2.30
C PHE A 427 17.73 0.46 1.16
N VAL A 428 18.85 1.10 1.52
CA VAL A 428 19.61 1.94 0.57
C VAL A 428 20.71 1.17 -0.15
N GLY A 429 21.19 0.05 0.39
CA GLY A 429 22.20 -0.76 -0.25
C GLY A 429 23.07 -1.56 0.72
N SER A 430 24.11 -2.18 0.19
CA SER A 430 25.04 -3.02 0.95
C SER A 430 26.47 -2.87 0.46
N VAL A 431 27.45 -3.27 1.28
CA VAL A 431 28.86 -3.34 0.85
C VAL A 431 29.12 -4.69 0.21
N GLN A 432 29.54 -4.67 -1.06
CA GLN A 432 29.92 -5.85 -1.82
C GLN A 432 31.34 -5.68 -2.35
N LYS A 433 32.22 -6.62 -2.06
CA LYS A 433 33.66 -6.57 -2.45
C LYS A 433 34.31 -5.22 -2.13
N GLY A 434 34.05 -4.70 -0.91
CA GLY A 434 34.60 -3.44 -0.42
C GLY A 434 34.02 -2.16 -1.01
N ARG A 435 32.96 -2.23 -1.83
CA ARG A 435 32.30 -1.07 -2.44
C ARG A 435 30.82 -1.03 -2.08
N PHE A 436 30.27 0.16 -1.88
CA PHE A 436 28.84 0.33 -1.69
C PHE A 436 28.09 0.08 -2.99
N VAL A 437 27.08 -0.78 -2.94
CA VAL A 437 26.17 -1.09 -4.05
C VAL A 437 24.76 -0.65 -3.62
N PRO A 438 24.21 0.39 -4.28
CA PRO A 438 22.87 0.89 -3.94
C PRO A 438 21.79 -0.09 -4.38
N GLU A 439 20.68 -0.09 -3.65
CA GLU A 439 19.48 -0.86 -3.95
C GLU A 439 18.44 -0.03 -4.70
N HIS A 440 17.53 -0.72 -5.37
CA HIS A 440 16.49 -0.10 -6.19
C HIS A 440 15.61 0.88 -5.40
N HIS A 441 15.24 0.52 -4.17
CA HIS A 441 14.38 1.34 -3.31
C HIS A 441 15.01 2.71 -2.97
N LEU A 442 16.32 2.83 -2.90
CA LEU A 442 17.00 4.12 -2.76
C LEU A 442 16.60 5.08 -3.89
N PHE A 443 16.65 4.58 -5.14
CA PHE A 443 16.34 5.40 -6.31
C PHE A 443 14.85 5.68 -6.43
N THR A 444 13.97 4.73 -6.17
CA THR A 444 12.53 4.98 -6.23
C THR A 444 12.08 5.93 -5.13
N ALA A 445 12.62 5.85 -3.91
CA ALA A 445 12.24 6.72 -2.80
C ALA A 445 12.86 8.12 -2.87
N PHE A 446 14.13 8.20 -3.28
CA PHE A 446 14.92 9.45 -3.20
C PHE A 446 15.62 9.81 -4.50
N GLY A 447 15.25 9.24 -5.62
CA GLY A 447 15.91 9.49 -6.91
C GLY A 447 15.88 10.94 -7.37
N SER A 448 14.86 11.71 -6.97
CA SER A 448 14.80 13.16 -7.21
C SER A 448 15.88 13.96 -6.47
N LEU A 449 16.51 13.37 -5.45
CA LEU A 449 17.62 13.96 -4.71
C LEU A 449 19.00 13.50 -5.23
N CYS A 450 19.04 12.64 -6.26
CA CYS A 450 20.27 12.18 -6.87
C CYS A 450 20.90 13.29 -7.70
N THR A 451 22.19 13.56 -7.47
CA THR A 451 22.94 14.61 -8.19
C THR A 451 23.33 14.20 -9.61
N ASN A 452 23.30 12.90 -9.93
CA ASN A 452 23.66 12.37 -11.25
C ASN A 452 22.47 11.61 -11.81
N CYS A 453 21.86 12.10 -12.91
CA CYS A 453 20.63 11.57 -13.48
C CYS A 453 20.74 11.35 -14.98
N GLU A 454 20.36 10.17 -15.45
CA GLU A 454 20.07 9.92 -16.86
C GLU A 454 18.59 10.19 -17.12
N GLN A 455 18.32 11.21 -17.91
CA GLN A 455 16.96 11.67 -18.19
C GLN A 455 16.43 11.04 -19.47
N LEU A 456 15.34 10.31 -19.34
CA LEU A 456 14.58 9.76 -20.44
C LEU A 456 13.23 10.47 -20.53
N THR A 457 12.60 10.41 -21.67
CA THR A 457 11.21 10.83 -21.87
C THR A 457 10.34 9.61 -22.19
N LEU A 458 9.04 9.74 -22.08
CA LEU A 458 8.11 8.65 -22.42
C LEU A 458 8.26 8.23 -23.89
N ALA A 459 8.54 9.17 -24.79
CA ALA A 459 8.75 8.91 -26.22
C ALA A 459 10.14 8.31 -26.55
N ASP A 460 11.08 8.29 -25.59
CA ASP A 460 12.43 7.75 -25.81
C ASP A 460 12.42 6.22 -25.75
N CYS A 461 12.79 5.53 -26.83
CA CYS A 461 12.87 4.07 -26.88
C CYS A 461 13.79 3.47 -25.81
N ARG A 462 14.81 4.22 -25.35
CA ARG A 462 15.69 3.81 -24.25
C ARG A 462 14.92 3.56 -22.94
N CYS A 463 13.74 4.16 -22.76
CA CYS A 463 12.91 3.91 -21.59
C CYS A 463 12.46 2.45 -21.54
N THR A 464 11.90 1.93 -22.62
CA THR A 464 11.50 0.52 -22.73
C THR A 464 12.70 -0.42 -22.68
N GLU A 465 13.83 -0.06 -23.29
CA GLU A 465 15.08 -0.83 -23.20
C GLU A 465 15.57 -0.94 -21.77
N TYR A 466 15.60 0.17 -21.03
CA TYR A 466 15.98 0.17 -19.62
C TYR A 466 15.04 -0.70 -18.79
N LEU A 467 13.73 -0.56 -18.93
CA LEU A 467 12.74 -1.38 -18.20
C LEU A 467 12.83 -2.86 -18.57
N SER A 468 13.31 -3.21 -19.78
CA SER A 468 13.60 -4.59 -20.20
C SER A 468 14.94 -5.11 -19.68
N GLY A 469 15.70 -4.29 -18.94
CA GLY A 469 16.99 -4.68 -18.35
C GLY A 469 18.18 -4.55 -19.29
N ARG A 470 18.04 -3.88 -20.45
CA ARG A 470 19.13 -3.62 -21.39
C ARG A 470 19.98 -2.43 -20.93
N GLU A 471 21.24 -2.39 -21.37
CA GLU A 471 22.08 -1.20 -21.24
C GLU A 471 21.65 -0.14 -22.25
N VAL A 472 21.58 1.11 -21.83
CA VAL A 472 21.22 2.23 -22.68
C VAL A 472 22.39 3.22 -22.81
N GLU A 473 22.39 4.01 -23.88
CA GLU A 473 23.36 5.10 -24.05
C GLU A 473 23.16 6.17 -22.98
N ALA A 474 24.26 6.63 -22.36
CA ALA A 474 24.23 7.74 -21.43
C ALA A 474 24.37 9.06 -22.20
N ARG A 475 23.43 9.97 -21.99
CA ARG A 475 23.41 11.29 -22.67
C ARG A 475 23.45 12.46 -21.70
N THR A 476 22.93 12.27 -20.48
CA THR A 476 22.84 13.32 -19.49
C THR A 476 23.60 13.00 -18.20
N ALA A 477 23.78 11.73 -17.85
CA ALA A 477 24.48 11.30 -16.67
C ALA A 477 26.02 11.19 -16.89
N ALA A 478 26.78 11.66 -15.92
CA ALA A 478 28.23 11.48 -15.85
C ALA A 478 28.59 10.05 -15.39
N ASP A 479 29.88 9.67 -15.58
CA ASP A 479 30.41 8.38 -15.12
C ASP A 479 30.18 8.17 -13.60
N GLY A 480 29.78 6.97 -13.23
CA GLY A 480 29.45 6.58 -11.86
C GLY A 480 27.99 6.14 -11.70
N TRP A 481 27.51 6.10 -10.48
CA TRP A 481 26.11 5.77 -10.20
C TRP A 481 25.19 6.91 -10.60
N CYS A 482 24.03 6.56 -11.15
CA CYS A 482 23.01 7.55 -11.55
C CYS A 482 21.61 7.04 -11.23
N CYS A 483 20.69 7.97 -11.05
CA CYS A 483 19.25 7.70 -11.14
C CYS A 483 18.82 7.78 -12.61
N VAL A 484 18.10 6.77 -13.09
CA VAL A 484 17.43 6.82 -14.39
C VAL A 484 16.00 7.32 -14.16
N THR A 485 15.60 8.35 -14.90
CA THR A 485 14.28 8.98 -14.76
C THR A 485 13.50 8.94 -16.08
N VAL A 486 12.17 8.97 -15.98
CA VAL A 486 11.27 9.23 -17.11
C VAL A 486 10.49 10.51 -16.82
N ASP A 487 10.60 11.50 -17.70
CA ASP A 487 9.98 12.84 -17.55
C ASP A 487 10.22 13.47 -16.16
N GLY A 488 11.41 13.19 -15.58
CA GLY A 488 11.83 13.64 -14.26
C GLY A 488 11.46 12.71 -13.11
N TRP A 489 10.64 11.68 -13.31
CA TRP A 489 10.27 10.72 -12.26
C TRP A 489 11.22 9.53 -12.18
N PRO A 490 11.69 9.16 -10.99
CA PRO A 490 12.66 8.07 -10.82
C PRO A 490 12.11 6.71 -11.27
N LEU A 491 12.81 6.04 -12.18
CA LEU A 491 12.56 4.66 -12.59
C LEU A 491 13.40 3.66 -11.78
N GLY A 492 14.66 4.05 -11.47
CA GLY A 492 15.58 3.16 -10.78
C GLY A 492 17.03 3.60 -10.93
N GLY A 493 17.97 2.70 -10.61
CA GLY A 493 19.40 2.98 -10.63
C GLY A 493 20.13 2.41 -11.83
N GLY A 494 21.23 3.07 -12.22
CA GLY A 494 22.18 2.61 -13.20
C GLY A 494 23.61 3.01 -12.81
N LYS A 495 24.58 2.43 -13.54
CA LYS A 495 25.98 2.85 -13.40
C LYS A 495 26.55 3.20 -14.77
N VAL A 496 26.91 4.45 -14.97
CA VAL A 496 27.53 4.91 -16.22
C VAL A 496 29.00 4.49 -16.26
N SER A 497 29.39 3.97 -17.40
CA SER A 497 30.79 3.65 -17.71
C SER A 497 30.97 3.56 -19.23
N GLY A 498 31.90 4.31 -19.78
CA GLY A 498 32.19 4.32 -21.23
C GLY A 498 30.98 4.78 -22.07
N GLY A 499 30.26 5.79 -21.62
CA GLY A 499 29.10 6.34 -22.35
C GLY A 499 27.85 5.48 -22.33
N ARG A 500 27.80 4.43 -21.50
CA ARG A 500 26.65 3.54 -21.36
C ARG A 500 26.20 3.39 -19.93
N VAL A 501 24.88 3.39 -19.71
CA VAL A 501 24.26 3.08 -18.43
C VAL A 501 24.14 1.57 -18.29
N LYS A 502 24.96 0.96 -17.44
CA LYS A 502 24.77 -0.42 -17.00
C LYS A 502 23.51 -0.52 -16.15
N ASN A 503 22.61 -1.39 -16.57
CA ASN A 503 21.29 -1.49 -16.00
C ASN A 503 21.28 -2.18 -14.63
N HIS A 504 20.77 -1.50 -13.60
CA HIS A 504 20.57 -2.04 -12.25
C HIS A 504 19.09 -2.21 -11.90
N TYR A 505 18.19 -2.13 -12.90
CA TYR A 505 16.75 -2.38 -12.69
C TYR A 505 16.52 -3.84 -12.29
N PRO A 506 15.72 -4.11 -11.22
CA PRO A 506 15.53 -5.46 -10.67
C PRO A 506 14.98 -6.45 -11.72
N LYS A 507 15.59 -7.64 -11.79
CA LYS A 507 15.19 -8.65 -12.78
C LYS A 507 13.72 -9.05 -12.69
N ALA A 508 13.15 -9.10 -11.47
CA ALA A 508 11.77 -9.47 -11.24
C ALA A 508 10.74 -8.41 -11.70
N LEU A 509 11.19 -7.16 -11.94
CA LEU A 509 10.34 -6.05 -12.36
C LEU A 509 10.47 -5.73 -13.86
N ARG A 510 11.33 -6.45 -14.60
CA ARG A 510 11.60 -6.17 -16.01
C ARG A 510 10.39 -6.47 -16.89
N LEU A 511 10.21 -5.63 -17.90
CA LEU A 511 9.29 -5.90 -18.99
C LEU A 511 9.83 -7.08 -19.82
N LEU A 512 8.98 -8.09 -20.00
CA LEU A 512 9.25 -9.27 -20.84
C LEU A 512 8.62 -9.08 -22.22
#